data_2b06cd0c7713344f9da01d9fc56d1dad
#
_entry.id   2b06cd0c7713344f9da01d9fc56d1dad
#
_cell.length_a   1.000
_cell.length_b   1.000
_cell.length_c   1.000
_cell.angle_alpha   90.00
_cell.angle_beta   90.00
_cell.angle_gamma   90.00
#
_symmetry.space_group_name_H-M   'P 1'
#
loop_
_entity.id
_entity.type
_entity.pdbx_description
1 polymer ?
#
loop_
_entity_poly.entity_id
_entity_poly.type
_entity_poly.pdbx_seq_one_letter_code
_entity_poly.pdbx_strand_id
1 'polypeptide(L)'
;MIFVLLSVLTVGNPRSQSYVPDDVPEARSEGPMVCTCTTSAALLFAALMRWVLVTVLLSFVTWAQSDPLSAINDALEKVVARVEPAVVEIEAIGLPAQDDEYGDDASRSDRLKTENSIGSGVILDPTGFIVTSAHVVSGASSLTVTLEKGALQQSGTAEVSVTTIPAHLIGEFRDADLAVIKVDVSGLPFLPLNPGDDLKQGQLVVALGSPEGFRNSVSMGVVSSTGRQVTPDSHVLYVQTDAAINPGSSGGALVDIKGNLVGINAYFVTQGGGSEGLGFAIPARLVEFVYQTIRKNGHVPWGFTGVRVQGITPTLAAGLHLPRSSGVVVSDVLPRTPAEVKGVKARDLIVRVDGKPLDNLPQYYEAMYHKTSGDKIILTVLRESHLIDLEVPVVAGPADVDSSGAAPSPTINLVAKLGIFCSELGASPRVELANLRSRTGVLVEAKAVNGDLQGNLMGGDVIRSVNLKAISSVAELQSVLDRVKPGTPIVLQVERKSQFLYLPVDTQ
;
A
#
# COMPACT_ATOMS: atom_id res chain seq x y z
N MET A 1 29.85 1.48 -30.06
CA MET A 1 31.01 2.03 -30.80
C MET A 1 31.65 0.93 -31.68
N ILE A 2 30.85 0.04 -32.25
CA ILE A 2 31.29 -1.08 -33.15
C ILE A 2 30.60 -1.01 -34.53
N PHE A 3 29.80 0.01 -34.80
CA PHE A 3 29.03 0.16 -36.07
C PHE A 3 29.66 1.13 -37.09
N VAL A 4 30.90 1.60 -36.92
CA VAL A 4 31.52 2.63 -37.78
C VAL A 4 32.72 2.07 -38.60
N LEU A 5 33.09 0.81 -38.51
CA LEU A 5 34.31 0.27 -39.18
C LEU A 5 34.06 -0.76 -40.27
N LEU A 6 32.83 -0.82 -40.83
CA LEU A 6 32.50 -1.77 -41.93
C LEU A 6 32.02 -1.09 -43.22
N SER A 7 32.31 0.18 -43.46
CA SER A 7 31.83 0.93 -44.65
C SER A 7 32.90 1.44 -45.62
N VAL A 8 34.13 0.94 -45.58
CA VAL A 8 35.16 1.38 -46.52
C VAL A 8 35.89 0.19 -47.16
N LEU A 9 35.19 -0.60 -47.95
CA LEU A 9 35.86 -1.56 -48.89
C LEU A 9 34.87 -2.09 -49.93
N THR A 10 34.18 -1.22 -50.64
CA THR A 10 33.54 -1.58 -51.94
C THR A 10 33.33 -0.31 -52.76
N VAL A 11 34.29 0.05 -53.60
CA VAL A 11 34.20 0.86 -54.85
C VAL A 11 35.55 0.70 -55.47
N GLY A 12 35.77 0.23 -56.67
CA GLY A 12 34.98 0.12 -57.84
C GLY A 12 36.01 0.04 -58.95
N ASN A 13 35.86 -0.94 -59.80
CA ASN A 13 36.63 -1.05 -61.06
C ASN A 13 35.91 -0.17 -62.09
N PRO A 14 36.66 0.55 -62.96
CA PRO A 14 36.27 0.48 -64.37
C PRO A 14 37.46 0.33 -65.33
N ARG A 15 37.14 -0.41 -66.32
CA ARG A 15 37.75 -0.65 -67.65
C ARG A 15 38.29 0.61 -68.34
N SER A 16 39.43 0.49 -69.10
CA SER A 16 39.41 0.58 -70.57
C SER A 16 40.84 0.65 -71.13
N GLN A 17 41.09 -0.25 -72.01
CA GLN A 17 41.53 -0.11 -73.42
C GLN A 17 42.97 0.37 -73.70
N SER A 18 43.69 -0.61 -74.21
CA SER A 18 44.47 -0.64 -75.52
C SER A 18 45.42 0.49 -75.85
N TYR A 19 46.66 0.13 -76.04
CA TYR A 19 47.41 0.38 -77.30
C TYR A 19 48.76 -0.39 -77.29
N VAL A 20 49.07 -1.10 -78.35
CA VAL A 20 50.36 -1.65 -78.77
C VAL A 20 50.87 -0.70 -79.84
N PRO A 21 52.17 -0.43 -80.03
CA PRO A 21 53.00 -1.30 -80.88
C PRO A 21 54.51 -1.40 -80.49
N ASP A 22 55.04 -2.51 -80.89
CA ASP A 22 56.31 -2.89 -81.51
C ASP A 22 57.60 -2.07 -81.21
N ASP A 23 58.67 -2.74 -80.80
CA ASP A 23 59.89 -3.15 -81.56
C ASP A 23 61.06 -3.48 -80.58
N VAL A 24 61.80 -4.48 -80.94
CA VAL A 24 62.97 -5.17 -80.41
C VAL A 24 64.21 -4.30 -80.67
N PRO A 25 65.48 -4.40 -80.11
CA PRO A 25 66.16 -5.64 -79.74
C PRO A 25 67.05 -5.63 -78.43
N GLU A 26 67.43 -6.90 -78.10
CA GLU A 26 68.58 -7.43 -77.38
C GLU A 26 69.61 -6.54 -76.74
N ALA A 27 69.94 -6.80 -75.47
CA ALA A 27 71.30 -6.86 -74.92
C ALA A 27 71.34 -7.67 -73.59
N ARG A 28 72.28 -8.64 -73.62
CA ARG A 28 72.69 -9.50 -72.48
C ARG A 28 73.43 -8.57 -71.48
N SER A 29 73.19 -8.78 -70.14
CA SER A 29 74.26 -8.76 -69.18
C SER A 29 73.79 -9.41 -67.84
N GLU A 30 74.72 -10.05 -67.25
CA GLU A 30 74.79 -10.97 -66.15
C GLU A 30 74.14 -10.42 -64.84
N GLY A 31 73.54 -11.34 -64.03
CA GLY A 31 72.88 -11.07 -62.78
C GLY A 31 73.82 -10.83 -61.61
N PRO A 32 73.24 -10.40 -60.51
CA PRO A 32 73.68 -10.91 -59.21
C PRO A 32 72.56 -11.64 -58.48
N MET A 33 72.99 -12.69 -57.83
CA MET A 33 72.28 -13.54 -56.94
C MET A 33 71.75 -12.73 -55.76
N VAL A 34 70.44 -12.46 -55.68
CA VAL A 34 69.81 -11.84 -54.52
C VAL A 34 69.22 -12.90 -53.63
N CYS A 35 69.75 -12.96 -52.44
CA CYS A 35 69.40 -13.86 -51.33
C CYS A 35 67.91 -13.75 -50.97
N THR A 36 67.11 -14.79 -51.22
CA THR A 36 65.69 -14.88 -50.87
C THR A 36 65.47 -15.30 -49.39
N CYS A 37 66.11 -14.57 -48.44
CA CYS A 37 66.00 -14.94 -47.04
C CYS A 37 65.15 -14.00 -46.17
N THR A 38 64.63 -12.93 -46.74
CA THR A 38 63.89 -11.89 -45.94
C THR A 38 62.36 -12.01 -45.96
N THR A 39 61.78 -12.80 -46.87
CA THR A 39 60.31 -12.93 -46.96
C THR A 39 59.71 -13.90 -45.98
N SER A 40 60.45 -14.91 -45.50
CA SER A 40 59.91 -15.91 -44.55
C SER A 40 59.76 -15.36 -43.13
N ALA A 41 60.66 -14.48 -42.70
CA ALA A 41 60.63 -13.87 -41.33
C ALA A 41 59.45 -12.88 -41.19
N ALA A 42 59.15 -12.09 -42.21
CA ALA A 42 58.04 -11.16 -42.23
C ALA A 42 56.67 -11.86 -42.21
N LEU A 43 56.54 -13.00 -42.93
CA LEU A 43 55.34 -13.80 -42.95
C LEU A 43 55.09 -14.53 -41.62
N LEU A 44 56.15 -15.01 -40.97
CA LEU A 44 56.08 -15.63 -39.63
C LEU A 44 55.73 -14.59 -38.56
N PHE A 45 56.27 -13.38 -38.66
CA PHE A 45 55.94 -12.29 -37.71
C PHE A 45 54.48 -11.81 -37.88
N ALA A 46 53.99 -11.71 -39.12
CA ALA A 46 52.61 -11.36 -39.41
C ALA A 46 51.63 -12.46 -38.95
N ALA A 47 52.00 -13.76 -39.08
CA ALA A 47 51.23 -14.85 -38.58
C ALA A 47 51.18 -14.90 -37.03
N LEU A 48 52.33 -14.64 -36.38
CA LEU A 48 52.42 -14.56 -34.89
C LEU A 48 51.58 -13.40 -34.36
N MET A 49 51.67 -12.22 -34.99
CA MET A 49 50.83 -11.07 -34.61
C MET A 49 49.35 -11.30 -34.78
N ARG A 50 48.95 -12.01 -35.84
CA ARG A 50 47.54 -12.45 -36.03
C ARG A 50 47.07 -13.42 -34.94
N TRP A 51 47.91 -14.39 -34.58
CA TRP A 51 47.59 -15.33 -33.48
C TRP A 51 47.52 -14.63 -32.13
N VAL A 52 48.41 -13.71 -31.84
CA VAL A 52 48.35 -12.87 -30.61
C VAL A 52 47.09 -12.00 -30.59
N LEU A 53 46.76 -11.37 -31.73
CA LEU A 53 45.55 -10.55 -31.84
C LEU A 53 44.28 -11.39 -31.65
N VAL A 54 44.21 -12.62 -32.21
CA VAL A 54 43.08 -13.52 -32.04
C VAL A 54 43.00 -14.07 -30.62
N THR A 55 44.11 -14.37 -29.94
CA THR A 55 44.09 -14.82 -28.55
C THR A 55 43.74 -13.67 -27.61
N VAL A 56 44.15 -12.44 -27.86
CA VAL A 56 43.73 -11.25 -27.09
C VAL A 56 42.24 -10.96 -27.32
N LEU A 57 41.73 -11.03 -28.53
CA LEU A 57 40.30 -10.90 -28.84
C LEU A 57 39.47 -12.00 -28.21
N LEU A 58 39.93 -13.26 -28.23
CA LEU A 58 39.26 -14.39 -27.57
C LEU A 58 39.26 -14.23 -26.04
N SER A 59 40.34 -13.69 -25.42
CA SER A 59 40.37 -13.42 -23.98
C SER A 59 39.46 -12.27 -23.58
N PHE A 60 39.23 -11.26 -24.42
CA PHE A 60 38.22 -10.22 -24.21
C PHE A 60 36.79 -10.74 -24.30
N VAL A 61 36.51 -11.74 -25.17
CA VAL A 61 35.19 -12.36 -25.30
C VAL A 61 34.85 -13.23 -24.09
N THR A 62 35.83 -13.88 -23.45
CA THR A 62 35.60 -14.70 -22.24
C THR A 62 35.40 -13.85 -20.97
N TRP A 63 35.83 -12.61 -20.95
CA TRP A 63 35.58 -11.69 -19.81
C TRP A 63 34.19 -10.99 -19.84
N ALA A 64 33.45 -11.13 -20.93
CA ALA A 64 32.16 -10.43 -21.11
C ALA A 64 30.91 -11.31 -20.86
N GLN A 65 31.07 -12.57 -20.43
CA GLN A 65 29.94 -13.43 -20.08
C GLN A 65 29.81 -13.59 -18.56
N SER A 66 29.49 -12.48 -17.85
CA SER A 66 28.79 -12.62 -16.60
C SER A 66 27.40 -13.15 -16.95
N ASP A 67 27.05 -14.34 -16.47
CA ASP A 67 25.70 -14.89 -16.60
C ASP A 67 24.71 -13.86 -16.03
N PRO A 68 23.75 -13.36 -16.84
CA PRO A 68 22.79 -12.36 -16.37
C PRO A 68 22.01 -12.81 -15.12
N LEU A 69 21.80 -14.13 -14.98
CA LEU A 69 21.11 -14.70 -13.82
C LEU A 69 21.99 -14.64 -12.57
N SER A 70 23.29 -14.88 -12.69
CA SER A 70 24.23 -14.73 -11.56
C SER A 70 24.32 -13.28 -11.12
N ALA A 71 24.29 -12.32 -12.04
CA ALA A 71 24.28 -10.90 -11.69
C ALA A 71 23.01 -10.47 -10.93
N ILE A 72 21.85 -11.03 -11.28
CA ILE A 72 20.59 -10.80 -10.53
C ILE A 72 20.67 -11.44 -9.15
N ASN A 73 21.17 -12.68 -9.04
CA ASN A 73 21.35 -13.34 -7.76
C ASN A 73 22.28 -12.57 -6.83
N ASP A 74 23.45 -12.14 -7.31
CA ASP A 74 24.41 -11.34 -6.54
C ASP A 74 23.81 -9.99 -6.10
N ALA A 75 22.97 -9.38 -6.93
CA ALA A 75 22.28 -8.14 -6.58
C ALA A 75 21.25 -8.39 -5.46
N LEU A 76 20.46 -9.47 -5.56
CA LEU A 76 19.46 -9.85 -4.56
C LEU A 76 20.13 -10.17 -3.21
N GLU A 77 21.19 -10.99 -3.20
CA GLU A 77 21.93 -11.31 -1.98
C GLU A 77 22.46 -10.04 -1.29
N LYS A 78 23.00 -9.10 -2.05
CA LYS A 78 23.49 -7.81 -1.50
C LYS A 78 22.37 -6.97 -0.93
N VAL A 79 21.21 -6.94 -1.57
CA VAL A 79 20.03 -6.22 -1.06
C VAL A 79 19.57 -6.84 0.26
N VAL A 80 19.40 -8.17 0.28
CA VAL A 80 18.99 -8.90 1.49
C VAL A 80 19.97 -8.64 2.63
N ALA A 81 21.26 -8.87 2.43
CA ALA A 81 22.31 -8.67 3.45
C ALA A 81 22.35 -7.22 4.00
N ARG A 82 21.95 -6.23 3.19
CA ARG A 82 21.87 -4.82 3.61
C ARG A 82 20.62 -4.51 4.40
N VAL A 83 19.48 -5.08 4.01
CA VAL A 83 18.14 -4.72 4.52
C VAL A 83 17.75 -5.55 5.74
N GLU A 84 18.04 -6.85 5.68
CA GLU A 84 17.67 -7.83 6.71
C GLU A 84 18.00 -7.38 8.15
N PRO A 85 19.19 -6.82 8.46
CA PRO A 85 19.52 -6.42 9.84
C PRO A 85 18.64 -5.29 10.38
N ALA A 86 17.93 -4.56 9.53
CA ALA A 86 17.01 -3.48 9.91
C ALA A 86 15.54 -3.94 9.98
N VAL A 87 15.25 -5.19 9.63
CA VAL A 87 13.90 -5.78 9.74
C VAL A 87 13.85 -6.64 11.01
N VAL A 88 12.83 -6.43 11.83
CA VAL A 88 12.71 -7.03 13.15
C VAL A 88 11.38 -7.75 13.30
N GLU A 89 11.33 -8.73 14.19
CA GLU A 89 10.10 -9.36 14.65
C GLU A 89 9.55 -8.57 15.84
N ILE A 90 8.25 -8.36 15.84
CA ILE A 90 7.51 -7.71 16.92
C ILE A 90 6.50 -8.70 17.48
N GLU A 91 6.54 -8.88 18.80
CA GLU A 91 5.53 -9.62 19.55
C GLU A 91 4.77 -8.64 20.43
N ALA A 92 3.45 -8.59 20.26
CA ALA A 92 2.55 -7.76 21.02
C ALA A 92 1.60 -8.65 21.82
N ILE A 93 1.53 -8.41 23.13
CA ILE A 93 0.64 -9.12 24.06
C ILE A 93 -0.37 -8.11 24.59
N GLY A 94 -1.66 -8.35 24.37
CA GLY A 94 -2.69 -7.42 24.81
C GLY A 94 -4.09 -8.03 24.81
N LEU A 95 -5.07 -7.21 25.13
CA LEU A 95 -6.46 -7.56 24.88
C LEU A 95 -6.76 -7.31 23.40
N PRO A 96 -7.60 -8.15 22.75
CA PRO A 96 -7.96 -7.93 21.35
C PRO A 96 -8.52 -6.52 21.17
N ALA A 97 -8.04 -5.82 20.14
CA ALA A 97 -8.57 -4.51 19.80
C ALA A 97 -10.07 -4.65 19.49
N GLN A 98 -10.90 -3.77 20.06
CA GLN A 98 -12.37 -3.86 19.90
C GLN A 98 -12.86 -3.57 18.46
N ASP A 99 -11.97 -3.30 17.54
CA ASP A 99 -12.26 -2.85 16.17
C ASP A 99 -11.88 -3.86 15.07
N ASP A 100 -11.75 -5.17 15.40
CA ASP A 100 -11.54 -6.18 14.36
C ASP A 100 -12.81 -6.33 13.50
N GLU A 101 -12.85 -5.53 12.45
CA GLU A 101 -13.88 -5.47 11.39
C GLU A 101 -13.98 -6.78 10.57
N TYR A 102 -13.12 -7.77 10.85
CA TYR A 102 -12.99 -9.04 10.12
C TYR A 102 -13.08 -10.30 11.00
N GLY A 103 -13.43 -10.17 12.28
CA GLY A 103 -13.55 -11.32 13.19
C GLY A 103 -14.97 -11.87 13.26
N ASP A 104 -15.13 -13.16 12.96
CA ASP A 104 -16.33 -13.95 13.23
C ASP A 104 -16.79 -13.79 14.69
N ASP A 105 -18.12 -13.87 14.90
CA ASP A 105 -18.82 -13.83 16.19
C ASP A 105 -18.38 -14.97 17.15
N ALA A 106 -17.10 -14.94 17.54
CA ALA A 106 -16.58 -15.80 18.59
C ALA A 106 -17.21 -15.40 19.93
N SER A 107 -17.72 -16.36 20.61
CA SER A 107 -18.49 -16.29 21.85
C SER A 107 -17.83 -15.35 22.88
N ARG A 108 -18.65 -14.57 23.58
CA ARG A 108 -18.30 -13.61 24.62
C ARG A 108 -17.31 -14.09 25.71
N SER A 109 -17.12 -15.42 25.84
CA SER A 109 -16.14 -16.03 26.76
C SER A 109 -14.69 -15.90 26.30
N ASP A 110 -14.42 -15.64 25.02
CA ASP A 110 -13.07 -15.49 24.47
C ASP A 110 -12.52 -14.05 24.59
N ARG A 111 -13.37 -13.05 24.90
CA ARG A 111 -12.98 -11.62 25.04
C ARG A 111 -12.04 -11.31 26.21
N LEU A 112 -11.71 -12.28 27.03
CA LEU A 112 -10.75 -12.15 28.15
C LEU A 112 -9.44 -12.92 27.87
N LYS A 113 -9.29 -13.54 26.72
CA LYS A 113 -8.03 -14.18 26.34
C LYS A 113 -7.07 -13.12 25.86
N THR A 114 -5.93 -13.09 26.45
CA THR A 114 -4.76 -12.33 25.98
C THR A 114 -4.40 -12.88 24.61
N GLU A 115 -4.46 -12.04 23.57
CA GLU A 115 -4.03 -12.42 22.24
C GLU A 115 -2.57 -12.03 22.05
N ASN A 116 -1.80 -12.94 21.46
CA ASN A 116 -0.45 -12.66 20.98
C ASN A 116 -0.53 -12.31 19.50
N SER A 117 -0.16 -11.10 19.15
CA SER A 117 0.03 -10.69 17.75
C SER A 117 1.51 -10.73 17.43
N ILE A 118 1.85 -11.38 16.31
CA ILE A 118 3.21 -11.41 15.78
C ILE A 118 3.20 -10.65 14.45
N GLY A 119 4.16 -9.75 14.31
CA GLY A 119 4.36 -8.97 13.10
C GLY A 119 5.82 -8.61 12.89
N SER A 120 6.05 -7.79 11.91
CA SER A 120 7.37 -7.28 11.55
C SER A 120 7.48 -5.78 11.81
N GLY A 121 8.71 -5.28 11.84
CA GLY A 121 8.99 -3.85 11.91
C GLY A 121 10.25 -3.49 11.15
N VAL A 122 10.37 -2.21 10.82
CA VAL A 122 11.55 -1.66 10.13
C VAL A 122 12.18 -0.60 11.00
N ILE A 123 13.46 -0.80 11.36
CA ILE A 123 14.25 0.20 12.08
C ILE A 123 14.58 1.33 11.10
N LEU A 124 14.12 2.54 11.38
CA LEU A 124 14.32 3.72 10.53
C LEU A 124 15.38 4.70 11.05
N ASP A 125 15.84 4.49 12.28
CA ASP A 125 16.80 5.38 12.95
C ASP A 125 17.71 4.58 13.87
N PRO A 126 19.02 4.85 13.88
CA PRO A 126 19.97 4.09 14.70
C PRO A 126 19.74 4.24 16.20
N THR A 127 18.90 5.17 16.64
CA THR A 127 18.51 5.34 18.04
C THR A 127 17.38 4.42 18.49
N GLY A 128 16.85 3.57 17.59
CA GLY A 128 15.87 2.52 17.93
C GLY A 128 14.41 2.88 17.65
N PHE A 129 14.12 3.83 16.77
CA PHE A 129 12.77 4.04 16.25
C PHE A 129 12.45 3.01 15.17
N ILE A 130 11.30 2.37 15.30
CA ILE A 130 10.83 1.29 14.42
C ILE A 130 9.44 1.66 13.94
N VAL A 131 9.17 1.48 12.65
CA VAL A 131 7.83 1.57 12.07
C VAL A 131 7.29 0.16 11.87
N THR A 132 6.01 -0.03 12.16
CA THR A 132 5.27 -1.27 11.98
C THR A 132 3.82 -0.97 11.57
N SER A 133 3.02 -2.00 11.33
CA SER A 133 1.57 -1.85 11.15
C SER A 133 0.88 -1.56 12.49
N ALA A 134 -0.12 -0.66 12.48
CA ALA A 134 -0.85 -0.30 13.69
C ALA A 134 -1.61 -1.50 14.27
N HIS A 135 -2.24 -2.34 13.43
CA HIS A 135 -2.97 -3.53 13.89
C HIS A 135 -2.09 -4.54 14.65
N VAL A 136 -0.77 -4.54 14.43
CA VAL A 136 0.18 -5.43 15.15
C VAL A 136 0.31 -4.99 16.61
N VAL A 137 0.27 -3.70 16.89
CA VAL A 137 0.61 -3.13 18.23
C VAL A 137 -0.58 -2.48 18.95
N SER A 138 -1.71 -2.28 18.26
CA SER A 138 -2.91 -1.67 18.85
C SER A 138 -3.43 -2.49 20.00
N GLY A 139 -3.70 -1.83 21.14
CA GLY A 139 -4.23 -2.49 22.36
C GLY A 139 -3.21 -3.33 23.12
N ALA A 140 -1.94 -3.37 22.69
CA ALA A 140 -0.91 -4.13 23.37
C ALA A 140 -0.61 -3.56 24.75
N SER A 141 -0.61 -4.44 25.76
CA SER A 141 -0.14 -4.13 27.12
C SER A 141 1.38 -4.35 27.28
N SER A 142 1.97 -5.17 26.42
CA SER A 142 3.42 -5.45 26.36
C SER A 142 3.86 -5.58 24.92
N LEU A 143 4.98 -4.94 24.58
CA LEU A 143 5.61 -5.00 23.26
C LEU A 143 7.05 -5.47 23.43
N THR A 144 7.45 -6.43 22.62
CA THR A 144 8.85 -6.88 22.54
C THR A 144 9.31 -6.91 21.08
N VAL A 145 10.59 -6.59 20.89
CA VAL A 145 11.25 -6.60 19.59
C VAL A 145 12.39 -7.58 19.64
N THR A 146 12.44 -8.47 18.67
CA THR A 146 13.49 -9.44 18.52
C THR A 146 14.47 -9.01 17.45
N LEU A 147 15.73 -8.79 17.85
CA LEU A 147 16.85 -8.39 17.00
C LEU A 147 17.78 -9.59 16.79
N GLU A 148 18.33 -9.72 15.58
CA GLU A 148 19.44 -10.64 15.36
C GLU A 148 20.77 -10.06 15.85
N LYS A 149 21.65 -10.90 16.41
CA LYS A 149 22.95 -10.42 16.95
C LYS A 149 23.92 -9.85 15.90
N GLY A 150 23.71 -10.09 14.63
CA GLY A 150 24.42 -9.37 13.57
C GLY A 150 24.21 -7.85 13.64
N ALA A 151 23.07 -7.42 14.22
CA ALA A 151 22.75 -6.02 14.46
C ALA A 151 23.49 -5.38 15.66
N LEU A 152 24.03 -6.19 16.58
CA LEU A 152 24.67 -5.72 17.82
C LEU A 152 26.19 -6.00 17.85
N GLN A 153 26.87 -6.00 16.72
CA GLN A 153 28.27 -6.44 16.62
C GLN A 153 29.23 -5.97 17.72
N GLN A 154 29.86 -6.96 18.40
CA GLN A 154 31.31 -7.17 18.38
C GLN A 154 31.67 -8.47 19.10
N SER A 155 31.80 -9.59 18.42
CA SER A 155 32.81 -10.65 18.72
C SER A 155 32.57 -11.90 17.88
N GLY A 156 33.62 -12.36 17.27
CA GLY A 156 33.77 -13.36 16.23
C GLY A 156 33.46 -14.81 16.55
N THR A 157 32.25 -15.13 16.93
CA THR A 157 31.77 -16.52 17.00
C THR A 157 30.40 -16.60 16.31
N ALA A 158 30.28 -17.52 15.36
CA ALA A 158 29.11 -17.71 14.50
C ALA A 158 27.96 -18.45 15.21
N GLU A 159 27.52 -17.97 16.37
CA GLU A 159 26.24 -18.38 16.95
C GLU A 159 25.21 -17.31 16.65
N VAL A 160 24.15 -17.69 15.91
CA VAL A 160 22.97 -16.86 15.71
C VAL A 160 22.33 -16.65 17.08
N SER A 161 22.70 -15.59 17.74
CA SER A 161 22.16 -15.23 19.03
C SER A 161 21.18 -14.10 18.86
N VAL A 162 19.96 -14.36 19.25
CA VAL A 162 18.81 -13.49 19.19
C VAL A 162 18.67 -12.73 20.50
N THR A 163 18.32 -11.47 20.45
CA THR A 163 18.06 -10.66 21.65
C THR A 163 16.67 -10.07 21.57
N THR A 164 15.80 -10.41 22.52
CA THR A 164 14.48 -9.81 22.69
C THR A 164 14.57 -8.61 23.63
N ILE A 165 14.06 -7.47 23.20
CA ILE A 165 14.15 -6.18 23.90
C ILE A 165 12.74 -5.62 24.09
N PRO A 166 12.38 -5.07 25.27
CA PRO A 166 11.13 -4.34 25.46
C PRO A 166 11.04 -3.13 24.56
N ALA A 167 9.83 -2.86 24.04
CA ALA A 167 9.55 -1.71 23.21
C ALA A 167 8.39 -0.88 23.78
N HIS A 168 8.33 0.38 23.40
CA HIS A 168 7.28 1.32 23.82
C HIS A 168 6.59 1.88 22.58
N LEU A 169 5.26 1.92 22.60
CA LEU A 169 4.48 2.61 21.58
C LEU A 169 4.69 4.13 21.74
N ILE A 170 5.14 4.79 20.68
CA ILE A 170 5.28 6.25 20.61
C ILE A 170 4.00 6.87 20.10
N GLY A 171 3.37 6.25 19.10
CA GLY A 171 2.10 6.67 18.56
C GLY A 171 1.67 5.80 17.40
N GLU A 172 0.39 5.87 17.06
CA GLU A 172 -0.21 5.15 15.94
C GLU A 172 -1.02 6.08 15.05
N PHE A 173 -1.15 5.71 13.79
CA PHE A 173 -1.98 6.37 12.80
C PHE A 173 -2.84 5.30 12.11
N ARG A 174 -4.00 5.00 12.70
CA ARG A 174 -4.88 3.90 12.30
C ARG A 174 -5.44 4.05 10.90
N ASP A 175 -5.70 5.28 10.44
CA ASP A 175 -6.22 5.52 9.08
C ASP A 175 -5.30 5.04 7.96
N ALA A 176 -4.01 4.92 8.24
CA ALA A 176 -3.02 4.36 7.31
C ALA A 176 -2.41 3.06 7.81
N ASP A 177 -2.92 2.49 8.90
CA ASP A 177 -2.40 1.27 9.54
C ASP A 177 -0.89 1.34 9.84
N LEU A 178 -0.41 2.46 10.37
CA LEU A 178 0.99 2.69 10.74
C LEU A 178 1.14 2.98 12.23
N ALA A 179 2.20 2.45 12.83
CA ALA A 179 2.61 2.76 14.19
C ALA A 179 4.12 2.97 14.29
N VAL A 180 4.53 3.79 15.24
CA VAL A 180 5.95 4.00 15.60
C VAL A 180 6.17 3.50 17.02
N ILE A 181 7.10 2.57 17.17
CA ILE A 181 7.55 2.06 18.46
C ILE A 181 9.02 2.42 18.69
N LYS A 182 9.49 2.31 19.92
CA LYS A 182 10.84 2.65 20.33
C LYS A 182 11.43 1.59 21.24
N VAL A 183 12.65 1.17 20.93
CA VAL A 183 13.50 0.37 21.83
C VAL A 183 14.63 1.22 22.41
N ASP A 184 15.00 1.00 23.68
CA ASP A 184 16.02 1.79 24.38
C ASP A 184 17.44 1.26 24.09
N VAL A 185 17.74 1.08 22.82
CA VAL A 185 19.06 0.65 22.32
C VAL A 185 19.47 1.60 21.18
N SER A 186 20.76 1.88 21.09
CA SER A 186 21.32 2.75 20.05
C SER A 186 22.41 2.01 19.25
N GLY A 187 22.75 2.57 18.09
CA GLY A 187 23.74 1.98 17.19
C GLY A 187 23.18 0.83 16.36
N LEU A 188 21.85 0.77 16.24
CA LEU A 188 21.16 -0.26 15.45
C LEU A 188 21.35 -0.04 13.94
N PRO A 189 21.39 -1.12 13.14
CA PRO A 189 21.24 -1.02 11.71
C PRO A 189 19.87 -0.46 11.38
N PHE A 190 19.77 0.36 10.33
CA PHE A 190 18.52 1.01 9.96
C PHE A 190 18.40 1.16 8.45
N LEU A 191 17.18 1.23 7.95
CA LEU A 191 16.87 1.63 6.59
C LEU A 191 16.56 3.12 6.56
N PRO A 192 17.37 3.92 5.84
CA PRO A 192 17.06 5.33 5.70
C PRO A 192 15.77 5.50 4.88
N LEU A 193 14.90 6.38 5.36
CA LEU A 193 13.77 6.86 4.58
C LEU A 193 14.32 7.73 3.44
N ASN A 194 14.27 7.19 2.26
CA ASN A 194 14.57 7.90 1.02
C ASN A 194 13.50 7.49 0.00
N PRO A 195 12.27 8.00 0.14
CA PRO A 195 11.19 7.69 -0.77
C PRO A 195 11.56 8.23 -2.15
N GLY A 196 12.09 7.34 -2.99
CA GLY A 196 12.35 7.65 -4.39
C GLY A 196 11.06 8.04 -5.09
N ASP A 197 11.07 9.15 -5.81
CA ASP A 197 9.90 9.68 -6.50
C ASP A 197 9.48 8.86 -7.74
N ASP A 198 10.24 7.83 -8.12
CA ASP A 198 10.15 7.19 -9.42
C ASP A 198 9.77 5.71 -9.40
N LEU A 199 8.94 5.28 -8.44
CA LEU A 199 8.45 3.91 -8.44
C LEU A 199 7.64 3.63 -9.72
N LYS A 200 8.02 2.57 -10.45
CA LYS A 200 7.38 2.21 -11.73
C LYS A 200 6.78 0.81 -11.68
N GLN A 201 5.65 0.65 -12.33
CA GLN A 201 5.05 -0.65 -12.56
C GLN A 201 6.03 -1.56 -13.33
N GLY A 202 6.17 -2.82 -12.91
CA GLY A 202 7.14 -3.78 -13.44
C GLY A 202 8.53 -3.69 -12.82
N GLN A 203 8.80 -2.73 -11.91
CA GLN A 203 10.06 -2.65 -11.17
C GLN A 203 10.17 -3.81 -10.19
N LEU A 204 11.37 -4.44 -10.13
CA LEU A 204 11.65 -5.50 -9.15
C LEU A 204 11.64 -4.94 -7.73
N VAL A 205 11.01 -5.69 -6.84
CA VAL A 205 10.95 -5.41 -5.40
C VAL A 205 11.18 -6.68 -4.59
N VAL A 206 11.64 -6.49 -3.36
CA VAL A 206 11.89 -7.55 -2.38
C VAL A 206 11.09 -7.23 -1.13
N ALA A 207 10.26 -8.16 -0.69
CA ALA A 207 9.55 -8.08 0.57
C ALA A 207 10.31 -8.89 1.63
N LEU A 208 10.53 -8.25 2.79
CA LEU A 208 11.19 -8.85 3.95
C LEU A 208 10.27 -8.73 5.16
N GLY A 209 10.25 -9.78 6.00
CA GLY A 209 9.45 -9.82 7.21
C GLY A 209 9.65 -11.12 7.97
N SER A 210 8.88 -11.33 9.03
CA SER A 210 8.90 -12.51 9.90
C SER A 210 7.55 -13.23 9.88
N PRO A 211 7.11 -13.82 8.73
CA PRO A 211 5.82 -14.47 8.64
C PRO A 211 5.74 -15.66 9.60
N GLU A 212 4.64 -15.76 10.34
CA GLU A 212 4.36 -16.87 11.28
C GLU A 212 5.49 -17.16 12.28
N GLY A 213 6.33 -16.16 12.61
CA GLY A 213 7.52 -16.33 13.43
C GLY A 213 8.71 -16.96 12.71
N PHE A 214 8.61 -17.24 11.39
CA PHE A 214 9.76 -17.57 10.55
C PHE A 214 10.52 -16.28 10.23
N ARG A 215 11.54 -16.02 11.02
CA ARG A 215 12.35 -14.81 10.92
C ARG A 215 13.02 -14.69 9.56
N ASN A 216 13.19 -13.44 9.12
CA ASN A 216 13.96 -13.08 7.93
C ASN A 216 13.51 -13.81 6.66
N SER A 217 12.21 -13.97 6.51
CA SER A 217 11.67 -14.47 5.26
C SER A 217 11.76 -13.41 4.16
N VAL A 218 12.25 -13.83 3.02
CA VAL A 218 12.47 -12.98 1.84
C VAL A 218 11.64 -13.50 0.68
N SER A 219 10.91 -12.62 0.04
CA SER A 219 10.23 -12.91 -1.24
C SER A 219 10.52 -11.83 -2.26
N MET A 220 10.58 -12.20 -3.53
CA MET A 220 10.83 -11.27 -4.64
C MET A 220 9.64 -11.26 -5.58
N GLY A 221 9.34 -10.08 -6.10
CA GLY A 221 8.30 -9.86 -7.09
C GLY A 221 8.52 -8.56 -7.85
N VAL A 222 7.44 -8.05 -8.42
CA VAL A 222 7.43 -6.75 -9.12
C VAL A 222 6.37 -5.83 -8.53
N VAL A 223 6.51 -4.54 -8.80
CA VAL A 223 5.45 -3.58 -8.56
C VAL A 223 4.34 -3.84 -9.57
N SER A 224 3.22 -4.39 -9.13
CA SER A 224 2.03 -4.63 -9.96
C SER A 224 1.22 -3.36 -10.20
N SER A 225 1.24 -2.41 -9.23
CA SER A 225 0.65 -1.07 -9.34
C SER A 225 1.33 -0.11 -8.34
N THR A 226 1.55 1.12 -8.75
CA THR A 226 2.15 2.16 -7.89
C THR A 226 1.14 2.86 -6.99
N GLY A 227 -0.17 2.67 -7.22
CA GLY A 227 -1.24 3.27 -6.43
C GLY A 227 -2.55 2.52 -6.65
N ARG A 228 -2.87 1.57 -5.77
CA ARG A 228 -4.11 0.79 -5.81
C ARG A 228 -5.00 1.15 -4.62
N GLN A 229 -6.22 1.59 -4.90
CA GLN A 229 -7.28 1.62 -3.92
C GLN A 229 -7.86 0.20 -3.83
N VAL A 230 -7.82 -0.43 -2.66
CA VAL A 230 -8.21 -1.85 -2.52
C VAL A 230 -9.70 -1.97 -2.27
N THR A 231 -10.25 -1.15 -1.40
CA THR A 231 -11.70 -1.05 -1.17
C THR A 231 -12.17 0.37 -1.45
N PRO A 232 -13.46 0.58 -1.74
CA PRO A 232 -14.01 1.93 -1.95
C PRO A 232 -13.76 2.89 -0.78
N ASP A 233 -13.64 2.36 0.43
CA ASP A 233 -13.42 3.13 1.66
C ASP A 233 -11.95 3.18 2.11
N SER A 234 -11.02 2.62 1.33
CA SER A 234 -9.59 2.71 1.63
C SER A 234 -9.12 4.17 1.65
N HIS A 235 -8.43 4.56 2.73
CA HIS A 235 -7.85 5.90 2.91
C HIS A 235 -6.48 6.04 2.24
N VAL A 236 -5.87 4.93 1.84
CA VAL A 236 -4.51 4.85 1.28
C VAL A 236 -4.52 4.31 -0.14
N LEU A 237 -3.67 4.86 -0.99
CA LEU A 237 -3.26 4.23 -2.25
C LEU A 237 -2.05 3.35 -1.96
N TYR A 238 -2.22 2.04 -2.07
CA TYR A 238 -1.18 1.07 -1.78
C TYR A 238 -0.29 0.79 -2.99
N VAL A 239 0.97 0.50 -2.75
CA VAL A 239 1.83 -0.19 -3.72
C VAL A 239 1.40 -1.64 -3.75
N GLN A 240 0.96 -2.12 -4.92
CA GLN A 240 0.62 -3.52 -5.13
C GLN A 240 1.84 -4.27 -5.65
N THR A 241 2.08 -5.47 -5.13
CA THR A 241 3.16 -6.37 -5.57
C THR A 241 2.67 -7.82 -5.63
N ASP A 242 3.31 -8.64 -6.46
CA ASP A 242 3.16 -10.09 -6.48
C ASP A 242 4.22 -10.82 -5.64
N ALA A 243 5.15 -10.07 -5.00
CA ALA A 243 5.98 -10.63 -3.94
C ALA A 243 5.09 -11.21 -2.84
N ALA A 244 5.41 -12.44 -2.37
CA ALA A 244 4.60 -13.13 -1.38
C ALA A 244 4.60 -12.38 -0.04
N ILE A 245 3.43 -11.92 0.38
CA ILE A 245 3.15 -11.35 1.70
C ILE A 245 2.21 -12.31 2.40
N ASN A 246 2.56 -12.73 3.63
CA ASN A 246 1.82 -13.67 4.44
C ASN A 246 1.60 -13.12 5.85
N PRO A 247 0.72 -13.71 6.68
CA PRO A 247 0.54 -13.32 8.08
C PRO A 247 1.89 -13.24 8.82
N GLY A 248 2.12 -12.16 9.58
CA GLY A 248 3.39 -11.86 10.24
C GLY A 248 4.37 -11.03 9.40
N SER A 249 4.21 -10.95 8.07
CA SER A 249 4.98 -10.01 7.25
C SER A 249 4.52 -8.55 7.38
N SER A 250 3.34 -8.32 7.98
CA SER A 250 2.78 -6.98 8.22
C SER A 250 3.73 -6.14 9.06
N GLY A 251 3.99 -4.91 8.65
CA GLY A 251 4.99 -4.03 9.26
C GLY A 251 6.42 -4.21 8.73
N GLY A 252 6.69 -5.25 7.95
CA GLY A 252 7.99 -5.50 7.31
C GLY A 252 8.27 -4.60 6.11
N ALA A 253 9.47 -4.70 5.55
CA ALA A 253 9.93 -3.84 4.47
C ALA A 253 9.55 -4.37 3.08
N LEU A 254 9.09 -3.49 2.20
CA LEU A 254 9.16 -3.66 0.76
C LEU A 254 10.26 -2.74 0.23
N VAL A 255 11.28 -3.29 -0.43
CA VAL A 255 12.44 -2.53 -0.91
C VAL A 255 12.67 -2.73 -2.41
N ASP A 256 13.34 -1.77 -3.05
CA ASP A 256 13.82 -1.89 -4.42
C ASP A 256 15.14 -2.70 -4.48
N ILE A 257 15.62 -2.98 -5.70
CA ILE A 257 16.89 -3.68 -5.93
C ILE A 257 18.14 -2.91 -5.49
N LYS A 258 18.00 -1.68 -4.99
CA LYS A 258 19.06 -0.88 -4.39
C LYS A 258 18.99 -0.91 -2.87
N GLY A 259 17.97 -1.56 -2.28
CA GLY A 259 17.69 -1.60 -0.87
C GLY A 259 17.08 -0.31 -0.32
N ASN A 260 16.44 0.50 -1.16
CA ASN A 260 15.66 1.65 -0.71
C ASN A 260 14.26 1.20 -0.31
N LEU A 261 13.73 1.77 0.76
CA LEU A 261 12.38 1.47 1.21
C LEU A 261 11.35 1.98 0.19
N VAL A 262 10.54 1.08 -0.37
CA VAL A 262 9.42 1.35 -1.28
C VAL A 262 8.12 1.49 -0.49
N GLY A 263 7.98 0.71 0.58
CA GLY A 263 6.81 0.74 1.44
C GLY A 263 6.94 -0.21 2.63
N ILE A 264 5.91 -0.17 3.48
CA ILE A 264 5.73 -1.10 4.61
C ILE A 264 4.65 -2.11 4.20
N ASN A 265 4.97 -3.40 4.29
CA ASN A 265 4.03 -4.49 4.02
C ASN A 265 2.83 -4.36 4.96
N ALA A 266 1.63 -4.30 4.42
CA ALA A 266 0.42 -4.09 5.20
C ALA A 266 -0.48 -5.33 5.20
N TYR A 267 -0.94 -5.78 4.06
CA TYR A 267 -1.85 -6.90 3.95
C TYR A 267 -1.82 -7.55 2.56
N PHE A 268 -2.52 -8.66 2.42
CA PHE A 268 -2.71 -9.38 1.17
C PHE A 268 -4.18 -9.77 1.02
N VAL A 269 -4.62 -9.94 -0.22
CA VAL A 269 -5.96 -10.46 -0.53
C VAL A 269 -5.82 -11.93 -0.90
N THR A 270 -6.62 -12.78 -0.28
CA THR A 270 -6.59 -14.22 -0.48
C THR A 270 -7.99 -14.83 -0.32
N GLN A 271 -8.22 -15.96 -0.97
CA GLN A 271 -9.38 -16.83 -0.75
C GLN A 271 -8.99 -18.09 0.04
N GLY A 272 -7.70 -18.44 0.04
CA GLY A 272 -7.16 -19.67 0.64
C GLY A 272 -6.33 -19.49 1.90
N GLY A 273 -6.17 -18.26 2.42
CA GLY A 273 -5.41 -17.96 3.65
C GLY A 273 -3.91 -17.73 3.47
N GLY A 274 -3.35 -17.95 2.28
CA GLY A 274 -1.94 -17.67 1.94
C GLY A 274 -1.81 -16.68 0.77
N SER A 275 -0.59 -16.28 0.45
CA SER A 275 -0.32 -15.32 -0.65
C SER A 275 -0.76 -15.88 -2.00
N GLU A 276 -1.58 -15.14 -2.72
CA GLU A 276 -2.04 -15.43 -4.09
C GLU A 276 -1.46 -14.42 -5.11
N GLY A 277 -0.37 -13.73 -4.76
CA GLY A 277 0.25 -12.71 -5.62
C GLY A 277 -0.47 -11.36 -5.58
N LEU A 278 -1.27 -11.11 -4.55
CA LEU A 278 -1.99 -9.86 -4.32
C LEU A 278 -1.56 -9.26 -2.98
N GLY A 279 -0.31 -8.81 -2.93
CA GLY A 279 0.28 -8.13 -1.77
C GLY A 279 0.17 -6.61 -1.89
N PHE A 280 0.05 -5.93 -0.75
CA PHE A 280 -0.12 -4.48 -0.66
C PHE A 280 0.80 -3.90 0.41
N ALA A 281 1.48 -2.81 0.05
CA ALA A 281 2.36 -2.08 0.96
C ALA A 281 1.96 -0.60 1.03
N ILE A 282 2.08 -0.02 2.21
CA ILE A 282 1.88 1.42 2.45
C ILE A 282 3.06 2.16 1.83
N PRO A 283 2.86 3.14 0.94
CA PRO A 283 3.96 3.82 0.24
C PRO A 283 4.95 4.50 1.18
N ALA A 284 6.25 4.39 0.89
CA ALA A 284 7.33 4.97 1.71
C ALA A 284 7.16 6.48 1.98
N ARG A 285 6.56 7.24 1.06
CA ARG A 285 6.24 8.67 1.27
C ARG A 285 5.26 8.89 2.42
N LEU A 286 4.21 8.07 2.52
CA LEU A 286 3.26 8.16 3.63
C LEU A 286 3.91 7.68 4.93
N VAL A 287 4.73 6.63 4.86
CA VAL A 287 5.52 6.14 6.00
C VAL A 287 6.42 7.24 6.55
N GLU A 288 7.14 7.97 5.67
CA GLU A 288 7.99 9.09 6.08
C GLU A 288 7.22 10.19 6.79
N PHE A 289 6.10 10.62 6.20
CA PHE A 289 5.24 11.64 6.79
C PHE A 289 4.76 11.24 8.19
N VAL A 290 4.22 10.02 8.33
CA VAL A 290 3.70 9.51 9.61
C VAL A 290 4.82 9.37 10.64
N TYR A 291 5.95 8.77 10.25
CA TYR A 291 7.12 8.60 11.12
C TYR A 291 7.65 9.93 11.67
N GLN A 292 7.91 10.91 10.78
CA GLN A 292 8.43 12.22 11.19
C GLN A 292 7.43 12.94 12.11
N THR A 293 6.16 12.82 11.82
CA THR A 293 5.10 13.50 12.56
C THR A 293 4.90 12.87 13.95
N ILE A 294 4.83 11.55 14.05
CA ILE A 294 4.72 10.83 15.33
C ILE A 294 5.98 11.02 16.17
N ARG A 295 7.16 10.96 15.57
CA ARG A 295 8.42 11.20 16.29
C ARG A 295 8.47 12.59 16.94
N LYS A 296 7.89 13.59 16.28
CA LYS A 296 7.88 14.98 16.77
C LYS A 296 6.78 15.26 17.79
N ASN A 297 5.58 14.73 17.55
CA ASN A 297 4.36 15.13 18.25
C ASN A 297 3.76 14.01 19.14
N GLY A 298 4.22 12.77 19.00
CA GLY A 298 3.61 11.57 19.61
C GLY A 298 2.36 11.07 18.88
N HIS A 299 1.81 11.82 17.96
CA HIS A 299 0.63 11.49 17.16
C HIS A 299 0.65 12.24 15.84
N VAL A 300 -0.13 11.79 14.86
CA VAL A 300 -0.39 12.57 13.64
C VAL A 300 -1.52 13.57 13.97
N PRO A 301 -1.26 14.89 13.92
CA PRO A 301 -2.30 15.87 14.13
C PRO A 301 -3.31 15.79 12.97
N TRP A 302 -4.54 15.51 13.31
CA TRP A 302 -5.62 15.42 12.33
C TRP A 302 -6.32 16.76 12.18
N GLY A 303 -6.28 17.30 10.97
CA GLY A 303 -7.07 18.46 10.63
C GLY A 303 -8.55 18.11 10.50
N PHE A 304 -9.40 18.72 11.32
CA PHE A 304 -10.83 18.46 11.34
C PHE A 304 -11.62 19.57 10.67
N THR A 305 -12.48 19.22 9.73
CA THR A 305 -13.40 20.17 9.07
C THR A 305 -14.86 19.94 9.44
N GLY A 306 -15.18 18.74 9.88
CA GLY A 306 -16.54 18.26 10.08
C GLY A 306 -17.19 17.62 8.87
N VAL A 307 -16.46 17.47 7.76
CA VAL A 307 -16.91 16.72 6.58
C VAL A 307 -16.62 15.25 6.79
N ARG A 308 -17.61 14.39 6.50
CA ARG A 308 -17.41 12.95 6.34
C ARG A 308 -17.59 12.61 4.87
N VAL A 309 -16.72 11.78 4.36
CA VAL A 309 -16.66 11.44 2.93
C VAL A 309 -16.67 9.94 2.72
N GLN A 310 -17.14 9.53 1.56
CA GLN A 310 -17.09 8.13 1.11
C GLN A 310 -16.72 8.06 -0.38
N GLY A 311 -16.07 6.96 -0.76
CA GLY A 311 -15.84 6.61 -2.15
C GLY A 311 -17.16 6.26 -2.85
N ILE A 312 -17.35 6.75 -4.07
CA ILE A 312 -18.55 6.44 -4.85
C ILE A 312 -18.35 5.09 -5.53
N THR A 313 -19.28 4.16 -5.26
CA THR A 313 -19.41 2.90 -6.01
C THR A 313 -20.57 3.00 -7.01
N PRO A 314 -20.63 2.16 -8.06
CA PRO A 314 -21.77 2.12 -8.98
C PRO A 314 -23.10 1.93 -8.26
N THR A 315 -23.15 1.03 -7.28
CA THR A 315 -24.34 0.76 -6.45
C THR A 315 -24.76 1.99 -5.64
N LEU A 316 -23.78 2.67 -5.00
CA LEU A 316 -24.02 3.90 -4.24
C LEU A 316 -24.55 5.01 -5.17
N ALA A 317 -23.92 5.19 -6.34
CA ALA A 317 -24.34 6.18 -7.31
C ALA A 317 -25.76 5.95 -7.79
N ALA A 318 -26.14 4.71 -8.11
CA ALA A 318 -27.46 4.34 -8.54
C ALA A 318 -28.53 4.55 -7.43
N GLY A 319 -28.24 4.11 -6.19
CA GLY A 319 -29.19 4.25 -5.08
C GLY A 319 -29.38 5.69 -4.59
N LEU A 320 -28.36 6.55 -4.71
CA LEU A 320 -28.43 7.96 -4.36
C LEU A 320 -28.72 8.88 -5.55
N HIS A 321 -28.86 8.34 -6.77
CA HIS A 321 -29.07 9.10 -8.02
C HIS A 321 -27.95 10.13 -8.25
N LEU A 322 -26.69 9.74 -8.04
CA LEU A 322 -25.54 10.62 -8.23
C LEU A 322 -25.22 10.74 -9.74
N PRO A 323 -24.70 11.88 -10.19
CA PRO A 323 -24.35 12.10 -11.61
C PRO A 323 -23.06 11.40 -12.04
N ARG A 324 -22.33 10.77 -11.10
CA ARG A 324 -21.07 10.03 -11.34
C ARG A 324 -21.08 8.71 -10.61
N SER A 325 -20.47 7.67 -11.21
CA SER A 325 -20.31 6.33 -10.64
C SER A 325 -18.98 6.10 -9.93
N SER A 326 -18.14 7.15 -9.83
CA SER A 326 -16.85 7.14 -9.13
C SER A 326 -16.54 8.53 -8.57
N GLY A 327 -15.56 8.61 -7.67
CA GLY A 327 -15.15 9.84 -7.01
C GLY A 327 -15.48 9.85 -5.53
N VAL A 328 -15.69 11.02 -4.96
CA VAL A 328 -15.89 11.20 -3.51
C VAL A 328 -17.20 11.96 -3.26
N VAL A 329 -18.02 11.42 -2.38
CA VAL A 329 -19.28 12.03 -1.93
C VAL A 329 -19.21 12.40 -0.45
N VAL A 330 -19.79 13.54 -0.09
CA VAL A 330 -20.01 13.92 1.30
C VAL A 330 -21.14 13.03 1.86
N SER A 331 -20.83 12.14 2.77
CA SER A 331 -21.80 11.26 3.43
C SER A 331 -22.48 11.97 4.60
N ASP A 332 -21.74 12.83 5.30
CA ASP A 332 -22.24 13.57 6.46
C ASP A 332 -21.53 14.92 6.63
N VAL A 333 -22.22 15.85 7.26
CA VAL A 333 -21.65 17.11 7.78
C VAL A 333 -22.01 17.21 9.25
N LEU A 334 -20.98 17.18 10.09
CA LEU A 334 -21.21 17.19 11.52
C LEU A 334 -21.74 18.57 11.99
N PRO A 335 -22.72 18.58 12.91
CA PRO A 335 -23.31 19.81 13.41
C PRO A 335 -22.27 20.69 14.13
N ARG A 336 -22.43 22.00 14.03
CA ARG A 336 -21.57 22.99 14.70
C ARG A 336 -20.10 22.93 14.31
N THR A 337 -19.80 22.48 13.09
CA THR A 337 -18.44 22.39 12.54
C THR A 337 -18.18 23.47 11.49
N PRO A 338 -16.91 23.71 11.15
CA PRO A 338 -16.58 24.64 10.05
C PRO A 338 -17.26 24.31 8.74
N ALA A 339 -17.40 23.04 8.38
CA ALA A 339 -18.03 22.59 7.15
C ALA A 339 -19.52 22.98 7.09
N GLU A 340 -20.27 22.78 8.18
CA GLU A 340 -21.67 23.19 8.27
C GLU A 340 -21.82 24.71 8.09
N VAL A 341 -20.99 25.49 8.82
CA VAL A 341 -21.00 26.97 8.75
C VAL A 341 -20.68 27.46 7.32
N LYS A 342 -19.79 26.76 6.61
CA LYS A 342 -19.43 27.09 5.21
C LYS A 342 -20.39 26.53 4.18
N GLY A 343 -21.43 25.83 4.61
CA GLY A 343 -22.51 25.37 3.74
C GLY A 343 -22.18 24.13 2.92
N VAL A 344 -21.24 23.30 3.35
CA VAL A 344 -21.08 21.94 2.84
C VAL A 344 -22.35 21.16 3.20
N LYS A 345 -22.80 20.30 2.28
CA LYS A 345 -24.02 19.50 2.47
C LYS A 345 -23.76 18.02 2.18
N ALA A 346 -24.48 17.15 2.88
CA ALA A 346 -24.53 15.74 2.51
C ALA A 346 -24.96 15.60 1.05
N ARG A 347 -24.35 14.63 0.34
CA ARG A 347 -24.50 14.37 -1.10
C ARG A 347 -23.80 15.37 -2.04
N ASP A 348 -23.04 16.35 -1.53
CA ASP A 348 -22.10 17.09 -2.38
C ASP A 348 -21.08 16.12 -2.96
N LEU A 349 -20.77 16.24 -4.25
CA LEU A 349 -19.67 15.49 -4.86
C LEU A 349 -18.42 16.35 -4.86
N ILE A 350 -17.39 15.95 -4.13
CA ILE A 350 -16.12 16.68 -4.13
C ILE A 350 -15.37 16.33 -5.41
N VAL A 351 -15.13 17.33 -6.26
CA VAL A 351 -14.48 17.15 -7.56
C VAL A 351 -13.08 17.73 -7.62
N ARG A 352 -12.75 18.65 -6.69
CA ARG A 352 -11.38 19.18 -6.49
C ARG A 352 -11.13 19.47 -5.02
N VAL A 353 -9.87 19.37 -4.63
CA VAL A 353 -9.36 19.82 -3.34
C VAL A 353 -8.18 20.74 -3.59
N ASP A 354 -8.21 21.97 -3.04
CA ASP A 354 -7.19 23.01 -3.27
C ASP A 354 -6.84 23.19 -4.75
N GLY A 355 -7.86 23.15 -5.61
CA GLY A 355 -7.74 23.29 -7.05
C GLY A 355 -7.28 22.02 -7.80
N LYS A 356 -6.81 20.98 -7.12
CA LYS A 356 -6.39 19.71 -7.73
C LYS A 356 -7.60 18.81 -7.96
N PRO A 357 -7.73 18.17 -9.15
CA PRO A 357 -8.80 17.20 -9.40
C PRO A 357 -8.78 16.06 -8.38
N LEU A 358 -9.98 15.57 -8.02
CA LEU A 358 -10.17 14.49 -7.06
C LEU A 358 -10.95 13.36 -7.73
N ASP A 359 -10.32 12.20 -7.88
CA ASP A 359 -10.89 11.03 -8.56
C ASP A 359 -11.25 9.90 -7.60
N ASN A 360 -10.65 9.88 -6.40
CA ASN A 360 -10.82 8.81 -5.41
C ASN A 360 -10.67 9.32 -3.97
N LEU A 361 -11.11 8.50 -3.03
CA LEU A 361 -11.10 8.81 -1.61
C LEU A 361 -9.69 9.01 -1.02
N PRO A 362 -8.67 8.18 -1.35
CA PRO A 362 -7.32 8.38 -0.85
C PRO A 362 -6.71 9.75 -1.19
N GLN A 363 -6.99 10.31 -2.37
CA GLN A 363 -6.52 11.65 -2.73
C GLN A 363 -7.11 12.74 -1.82
N TYR A 364 -8.35 12.57 -1.34
CA TYR A 364 -8.93 13.46 -0.34
C TYR A 364 -8.17 13.37 0.97
N TYR A 365 -7.90 12.16 1.46
CA TYR A 365 -7.16 11.95 2.70
C TYR A 365 -5.70 12.43 2.59
N GLU A 366 -5.03 12.19 1.46
CA GLU A 366 -3.68 12.72 1.20
C GLU A 366 -3.65 14.26 1.32
N ALA A 367 -4.66 14.95 0.75
CA ALA A 367 -4.77 16.39 0.88
C ALA A 367 -5.01 16.83 2.35
N MET A 368 -5.76 16.04 3.12
CA MET A 368 -6.05 16.32 4.53
C MET A 368 -4.89 16.02 5.48
N TYR A 369 -4.04 15.01 5.21
CA TYR A 369 -2.90 14.65 6.06
C TYR A 369 -1.91 15.81 6.28
N HIS A 370 -1.81 16.71 5.32
CA HIS A 370 -0.92 17.87 5.40
C HIS A 370 -1.59 19.12 6.00
N LYS A 371 -2.85 19.02 6.46
CA LYS A 371 -3.59 20.13 7.05
C LYS A 371 -3.58 20.04 8.57
N THR A 372 -3.30 21.16 9.22
CA THR A 372 -3.30 21.31 10.66
C THR A 372 -4.33 22.36 11.11
N SER A 373 -4.61 22.42 12.41
CA SER A 373 -5.50 23.45 12.95
C SER A 373 -4.97 24.85 12.63
N GLY A 374 -5.81 25.68 12.06
CA GLY A 374 -5.51 27.03 11.56
C GLY A 374 -5.36 27.11 10.04
N ASP A 375 -5.19 25.99 9.36
CA ASP A 375 -5.19 25.93 7.90
C ASP A 375 -6.59 26.06 7.32
N LYS A 376 -6.68 26.13 6.00
CA LYS A 376 -7.90 26.10 5.22
C LYS A 376 -7.80 25.07 4.12
N ILE A 377 -8.94 24.51 3.73
CA ILE A 377 -9.07 23.63 2.58
C ILE A 377 -10.15 24.19 1.66
N ILE A 378 -9.89 24.21 0.37
CA ILE A 378 -10.86 24.62 -0.64
C ILE A 378 -11.46 23.37 -1.27
N LEU A 379 -12.75 23.14 -1.02
CA LEU A 379 -13.51 22.05 -1.60
C LEU A 379 -14.32 22.59 -2.79
N THR A 380 -13.99 22.17 -4.02
CA THR A 380 -14.87 22.39 -5.17
C THR A 380 -15.86 21.24 -5.21
N VAL A 381 -17.13 21.55 -4.94
CA VAL A 381 -18.20 20.54 -4.93
C VAL A 381 -19.13 20.70 -6.13
N LEU A 382 -19.62 19.59 -6.66
CA LEU A 382 -20.71 19.55 -7.63
C LEU A 382 -22.01 19.28 -6.86
N ARG A 383 -22.90 20.27 -6.89
CA ARG A 383 -24.23 20.24 -6.26
C ARG A 383 -25.27 20.66 -7.30
N GLU A 384 -26.29 19.86 -7.56
CA GLU A 384 -27.37 20.18 -8.51
C GLU A 384 -26.84 20.71 -9.86
N SER A 385 -25.78 20.06 -10.40
CA SER A 385 -25.11 20.45 -11.66
C SER A 385 -24.30 21.76 -11.63
N HIS A 386 -24.12 22.39 -10.46
CA HIS A 386 -23.32 23.60 -10.30
C HIS A 386 -22.03 23.29 -9.54
N LEU A 387 -20.93 23.89 -9.98
CA LEU A 387 -19.66 23.85 -9.23
C LEU A 387 -19.65 25.00 -8.23
N ILE A 388 -19.32 24.66 -6.98
CA ILE A 388 -19.28 25.63 -5.87
C ILE A 388 -17.94 25.43 -5.15
N ASP A 389 -17.19 26.51 -4.98
CA ASP A 389 -15.97 26.51 -4.17
C ASP A 389 -16.32 26.90 -2.72
N LEU A 390 -15.96 26.05 -1.79
CA LEU A 390 -16.19 26.21 -0.36
C LEU A 390 -14.86 26.23 0.38
N GLU A 391 -14.50 27.39 0.91
CA GLU A 391 -13.31 27.55 1.77
C GLU A 391 -13.66 27.15 3.20
N VAL A 392 -13.18 25.97 3.62
CA VAL A 392 -13.50 25.39 4.93
C VAL A 392 -12.28 25.51 5.85
N PRO A 393 -12.39 26.19 6.99
CA PRO A 393 -11.33 26.20 8.01
C PRO A 393 -11.09 24.81 8.58
N VAL A 394 -9.82 24.51 8.84
CA VAL A 394 -9.38 23.31 9.53
C VAL A 394 -9.17 23.63 10.99
N VAL A 395 -9.75 22.86 11.88
CA VAL A 395 -9.63 23.00 13.34
C VAL A 395 -9.04 21.73 13.94
N ALA A 396 -8.67 21.76 15.22
CA ALA A 396 -8.28 20.55 15.94
C ALA A 396 -9.48 19.59 16.03
N GLY A 397 -9.27 18.32 15.74
CA GLY A 397 -10.30 17.29 15.87
C GLY A 397 -10.72 17.07 17.32
N PRO A 398 -11.95 16.61 17.56
CA PRO A 398 -12.34 16.13 18.89
C PRO A 398 -11.49 14.89 19.24
N ALA A 399 -11.17 14.74 20.55
CA ALA A 399 -10.54 13.51 21.02
C ALA A 399 -11.51 12.34 20.82
N ASP A 400 -11.01 11.21 20.32
CA ASP A 400 -11.80 9.99 20.15
C ASP A 400 -12.33 9.52 21.51
N VAL A 401 -13.66 9.40 21.60
CA VAL A 401 -14.34 8.84 22.78
C VAL A 401 -14.84 7.46 22.42
N ASP A 402 -14.14 6.45 22.90
CA ASP A 402 -14.57 5.05 22.79
C ASP A 402 -15.86 4.82 23.59
N SER A 403 -16.90 4.29 22.93
CA SER A 403 -18.15 3.90 23.56
C SER A 403 -18.29 2.39 23.62
N SER A 404 -18.24 1.83 24.83
CA SER A 404 -18.40 0.40 25.12
C SER A 404 -19.85 -0.07 25.01
N GLY A 405 -20.04 -1.31 24.52
CA GLY A 405 -21.33 -1.90 24.17
C GLY A 405 -22.14 -2.46 25.36
N ALA A 406 -23.47 -2.37 25.25
CA ALA A 406 -24.50 -2.90 26.17
C ALA A 406 -25.17 -4.18 25.63
N ALA A 407 -25.89 -4.95 26.48
CA ALA A 407 -26.53 -6.22 26.18
C ALA A 407 -27.75 -6.12 25.23
N PRO A 408 -28.13 -7.19 24.46
CA PRO A 408 -29.21 -7.16 23.46
C PRO A 408 -30.62 -7.04 24.07
N SER A 409 -31.54 -6.48 23.26
CA SER A 409 -32.94 -6.25 23.55
C SER A 409 -33.78 -7.55 23.49
N PRO A 410 -34.89 -7.67 24.23
CA PRO A 410 -35.72 -8.86 24.22
C PRO A 410 -36.65 -9.05 23.01
N THR A 411 -36.78 -8.02 22.12
CA THR A 411 -37.70 -8.12 20.96
C THR A 411 -36.88 -7.87 19.69
N ILE A 412 -36.49 -8.97 19.03
CA ILE A 412 -35.64 -8.96 17.84
C ILE A 412 -36.48 -9.49 16.65
N ASN A 413 -36.46 -8.74 15.52
CA ASN A 413 -37.12 -9.09 14.27
C ASN A 413 -36.09 -9.39 13.19
N LEU A 414 -36.23 -10.54 12.51
CA LEU A 414 -35.39 -10.88 11.37
C LEU A 414 -35.84 -10.10 10.13
N VAL A 415 -34.92 -9.36 9.52
CA VAL A 415 -35.09 -8.73 8.20
C VAL A 415 -34.31 -9.59 7.19
N ALA A 416 -35.01 -10.63 6.65
CA ALA A 416 -34.39 -11.68 5.85
C ALA A 416 -33.61 -11.16 4.63
N LYS A 417 -34.12 -10.13 3.91
CA LYS A 417 -33.43 -9.51 2.76
C LYS A 417 -32.10 -8.84 3.08
N LEU A 418 -31.90 -8.46 4.33
CA LEU A 418 -30.64 -7.90 4.81
C LEU A 418 -29.86 -8.88 5.68
N GLY A 419 -30.38 -10.06 5.98
CA GLY A 419 -29.77 -11.06 6.84
C GLY A 419 -29.40 -10.52 8.25
N ILE A 420 -30.23 -9.63 8.80
CA ILE A 420 -29.96 -8.96 10.06
C ILE A 420 -31.16 -9.12 11.03
N PHE A 421 -30.84 -9.09 12.31
CA PHE A 421 -31.80 -8.94 13.37
C PHE A 421 -31.91 -7.48 13.78
N CYS A 422 -33.13 -6.98 13.84
CA CYS A 422 -33.43 -5.57 14.14
C CYS A 422 -34.45 -5.43 15.28
N SER A 423 -34.38 -4.28 15.95
CA SER A 423 -35.39 -3.84 16.92
C SER A 423 -35.84 -2.40 16.64
N GLU A 424 -36.99 -2.03 17.23
CA GLU A 424 -37.46 -0.65 17.24
C GLU A 424 -36.47 0.21 18.06
N LEU A 425 -36.17 1.41 17.55
CA LEU A 425 -35.32 2.36 18.27
C LEU A 425 -36.01 2.78 19.57
N GLY A 426 -35.44 2.46 20.71
CA GLY A 426 -36.02 2.68 22.03
C GLY A 426 -36.56 1.43 22.72
N ALA A 427 -36.65 0.30 22.01
CA ALA A 427 -36.93 -1.00 22.61
C ALA A 427 -35.65 -1.66 23.17
N SER A 428 -34.47 -1.20 22.74
CA SER A 428 -33.15 -1.73 23.15
C SER A 428 -32.47 -0.83 24.17
N PRO A 429 -31.92 -1.39 25.26
CA PRO A 429 -31.08 -0.65 26.19
C PRO A 429 -29.67 -0.38 25.62
N ARG A 430 -29.32 -0.91 24.44
CA ARG A 430 -28.01 -0.79 23.82
C ARG A 430 -27.68 0.62 23.33
N VAL A 431 -28.69 1.43 23.04
CA VAL A 431 -28.47 2.75 22.45
C VAL A 431 -28.90 3.80 23.45
N GLU A 432 -27.95 4.59 23.89
CA GLU A 432 -28.26 5.85 24.57
C GLU A 432 -28.86 6.79 23.53
N LEU A 433 -30.21 6.91 23.54
CA LEU A 433 -30.95 7.80 22.65
C LEU A 433 -30.44 9.25 22.69
N ALA A 434 -29.74 9.61 23.75
CA ALA A 434 -29.12 10.92 23.91
C ALA A 434 -27.96 11.18 22.92
N ASN A 435 -27.30 10.13 22.46
CA ASN A 435 -26.14 10.20 21.57
C ASN A 435 -26.55 10.12 20.08
N LEU A 436 -27.83 9.88 19.79
CA LEU A 436 -28.33 9.81 18.41
C LEU A 436 -28.73 11.18 17.88
N ARG A 437 -28.42 11.44 16.60
CA ARG A 437 -28.80 12.68 15.89
C ARG A 437 -30.30 12.71 15.53
N SER A 438 -30.95 11.56 15.46
CA SER A 438 -32.38 11.42 15.23
C SER A 438 -32.98 10.34 16.15
N ARG A 439 -34.25 10.49 16.49
CA ARG A 439 -34.99 9.53 17.32
C ARG A 439 -35.82 8.53 16.52
N THR A 440 -35.72 8.55 15.17
CA THR A 440 -36.45 7.65 14.28
C THR A 440 -35.47 6.77 13.54
N GLY A 441 -35.81 5.51 13.34
CA GLY A 441 -34.99 4.54 12.62
C GLY A 441 -35.12 3.13 13.20
N VAL A 442 -34.36 2.20 12.66
CA VAL A 442 -34.35 0.77 13.04
C VAL A 442 -32.96 0.39 13.51
N LEU A 443 -32.87 -0.12 14.73
CA LEU A 443 -31.60 -0.56 15.31
C LEU A 443 -31.24 -1.95 14.79
N VAL A 444 -30.01 -2.11 14.31
CA VAL A 444 -29.40 -3.40 13.99
C VAL A 444 -28.87 -4.02 15.29
N GLU A 445 -29.37 -5.18 15.65
CA GLU A 445 -28.96 -5.90 16.88
C GLU A 445 -27.84 -6.89 16.62
N ALA A 446 -27.93 -7.64 15.51
CA ALA A 446 -26.95 -8.65 15.12
C ALA A 446 -27.10 -9.05 13.64
N LYS A 447 -26.09 -9.70 13.08
CA LYS A 447 -26.17 -10.41 11.80
C LYS A 447 -26.76 -11.80 11.99
N ALA A 448 -27.52 -12.32 11.01
CA ALA A 448 -27.95 -13.71 10.99
C ALA A 448 -26.80 -14.62 10.53
N VAL A 449 -26.63 -15.77 11.17
CA VAL A 449 -25.48 -16.70 11.03
C VAL A 449 -25.24 -17.21 9.59
N ASN A 450 -26.22 -17.08 8.68
CA ASN A 450 -26.12 -17.51 7.27
C ASN A 450 -26.45 -16.40 6.27
N GLY A 451 -26.38 -15.15 6.68
CA GLY A 451 -26.65 -14.03 5.79
C GLY A 451 -25.37 -13.68 5.01
N ASP A 452 -25.33 -14.00 3.71
CA ASP A 452 -24.36 -13.43 2.76
C ASP A 452 -24.62 -11.93 2.60
N LEU A 453 -24.28 -11.15 3.63
CA LEU A 453 -24.42 -9.70 3.59
C LEU A 453 -23.20 -9.08 2.92
N GLN A 454 -23.39 -8.70 1.68
CA GLN A 454 -22.52 -7.74 1.01
C GLN A 454 -22.82 -6.29 1.48
N GLY A 455 -22.84 -6.08 2.78
CA GLY A 455 -22.98 -4.74 3.37
C GLY A 455 -22.37 -4.74 4.76
N ASN A 456 -21.49 -3.77 5.04
CA ASN A 456 -20.80 -3.62 6.33
C ASN A 456 -21.72 -3.11 7.45
N LEU A 457 -22.95 -3.67 7.59
CA LEU A 457 -23.83 -3.40 8.72
C LEU A 457 -23.26 -4.03 9.99
N MET A 458 -23.31 -3.30 11.09
CA MET A 458 -22.80 -3.73 12.40
C MET A 458 -23.90 -3.66 13.46
N GLY A 459 -23.76 -4.47 14.50
CA GLY A 459 -24.62 -4.32 15.69
C GLY A 459 -24.41 -2.95 16.32
N GLY A 460 -25.52 -2.23 16.53
CA GLY A 460 -25.52 -0.84 17.03
C GLY A 460 -25.75 0.21 15.92
N ASP A 461 -25.71 -0.17 14.64
CA ASP A 461 -26.11 0.72 13.55
C ASP A 461 -27.61 1.05 13.64
N VAL A 462 -27.97 2.28 13.28
CA VAL A 462 -29.39 2.67 13.17
C VAL A 462 -29.71 3.00 11.71
N ILE A 463 -30.52 2.15 11.07
CA ILE A 463 -30.96 2.36 9.69
C ILE A 463 -31.94 3.54 9.65
N ARG A 464 -31.61 4.59 8.89
CA ARG A 464 -32.39 5.82 8.78
C ARG A 464 -33.20 5.92 7.49
N SER A 465 -32.66 5.40 6.40
CA SER A 465 -33.36 5.38 5.12
C SER A 465 -32.89 4.25 4.22
N VAL A 466 -33.73 3.90 3.24
CA VAL A 466 -33.45 2.97 2.13
C VAL A 466 -33.66 3.75 0.82
N ASN A 467 -32.62 3.87 -0.02
CA ASN A 467 -32.67 4.61 -1.27
C ASN A 467 -33.34 6.00 -1.10
N LEU A 468 -32.88 6.76 -0.10
CA LEU A 468 -33.37 8.09 0.31
C LEU A 468 -34.80 8.11 0.92
N LYS A 469 -35.50 6.98 0.99
CA LYS A 469 -36.78 6.90 1.66
C LYS A 469 -36.56 6.68 3.15
N ALA A 470 -36.97 7.64 3.98
CA ALA A 470 -36.85 7.56 5.43
C ALA A 470 -37.57 6.32 5.98
N ILE A 471 -36.98 5.71 7.03
CA ILE A 471 -37.50 4.54 7.72
C ILE A 471 -37.66 4.89 9.20
N SER A 472 -38.83 4.57 9.77
CA SER A 472 -39.16 4.84 11.17
C SER A 472 -39.42 3.59 12.00
N SER A 473 -39.68 2.45 11.37
CA SER A 473 -40.02 1.18 12.04
C SER A 473 -39.53 -0.06 11.28
N VAL A 474 -39.38 -1.16 11.98
CA VAL A 474 -39.00 -2.46 11.37
C VAL A 474 -40.00 -2.89 10.30
N ALA A 475 -41.31 -2.70 10.55
CA ALA A 475 -42.36 -3.02 9.58
C ALA A 475 -42.25 -2.17 8.31
N GLU A 476 -41.91 -0.88 8.44
CA GLU A 476 -41.67 0.00 7.30
C GLU A 476 -40.41 -0.42 6.52
N LEU A 477 -39.35 -0.78 7.21
CA LEU A 477 -38.10 -1.28 6.58
C LEU A 477 -38.42 -2.52 5.73
N GLN A 478 -39.09 -3.52 6.30
CA GLN A 478 -39.51 -4.74 5.58
C GLN A 478 -40.38 -4.41 4.38
N SER A 479 -41.41 -3.56 4.54
CA SER A 479 -42.31 -3.15 3.46
C SER A 479 -41.60 -2.45 2.31
N VAL A 480 -40.59 -1.62 2.62
CA VAL A 480 -39.80 -0.93 1.59
C VAL A 480 -38.89 -1.92 0.86
N LEU A 481 -38.21 -2.78 1.58
CA LEU A 481 -37.35 -3.82 1.00
C LEU A 481 -38.13 -4.80 0.13
N ASP A 482 -39.36 -5.21 0.53
CA ASP A 482 -40.20 -6.13 -0.24
C ASP A 482 -40.61 -5.57 -1.60
N ARG A 483 -40.70 -4.25 -1.74
CA ARG A 483 -41.03 -3.57 -2.99
C ARG A 483 -39.83 -3.40 -3.92
N VAL A 484 -38.59 -3.59 -3.42
CA VAL A 484 -37.39 -3.54 -4.23
C VAL A 484 -37.31 -4.78 -5.10
N LYS A 485 -37.24 -4.57 -6.42
CA LYS A 485 -37.13 -5.66 -7.40
C LYS A 485 -35.74 -6.29 -7.33
N PRO A 486 -35.61 -7.60 -7.59
CA PRO A 486 -34.27 -8.23 -7.72
C PRO A 486 -33.38 -7.46 -8.71
N GLY A 487 -32.11 -7.28 -8.40
CA GLY A 487 -31.14 -6.55 -9.20
C GLY A 487 -31.24 -5.01 -9.10
N THR A 488 -32.18 -4.49 -8.26
CA THR A 488 -32.22 -3.03 -7.99
C THR A 488 -31.23 -2.70 -6.86
N PRO A 489 -30.33 -1.73 -7.05
CA PRO A 489 -29.40 -1.31 -6.02
C PRO A 489 -30.12 -0.83 -4.75
N ILE A 490 -29.68 -1.32 -3.59
CA ILE A 490 -30.13 -0.85 -2.28
C ILE A 490 -28.98 -0.07 -1.64
N VAL A 491 -29.30 1.15 -1.18
CA VAL A 491 -28.38 1.95 -0.36
C VAL A 491 -29.09 2.30 0.94
N LEU A 492 -28.50 1.87 2.05
CA LEU A 492 -28.96 2.21 3.39
C LEU A 492 -28.24 3.46 3.86
N GLN A 493 -28.93 4.44 4.37
CA GLN A 493 -28.32 5.46 5.23
C GLN A 493 -28.40 4.94 6.65
N VAL A 494 -27.24 4.79 7.29
CA VAL A 494 -27.15 4.36 8.67
C VAL A 494 -26.49 5.44 9.51
N GLU A 495 -26.86 5.49 10.78
CA GLU A 495 -26.16 6.25 11.80
C GLU A 495 -25.33 5.29 12.64
N ARG A 496 -24.03 5.47 12.64
CA ARG A 496 -23.03 4.73 13.41
C ARG A 496 -22.21 5.70 14.23
N LYS A 497 -22.14 5.51 15.54
CA LYS A 497 -21.39 6.41 16.44
C LYS A 497 -21.70 7.91 16.18
N SER A 498 -22.99 8.26 16.07
CA SER A 498 -23.50 9.62 15.79
C SER A 498 -23.08 10.23 14.44
N GLN A 499 -22.63 9.42 13.49
CA GLN A 499 -22.25 9.83 12.12
C GLN A 499 -23.12 9.12 11.11
N PHE A 500 -23.46 9.78 10.01
CA PHE A 500 -24.18 9.16 8.91
C PHE A 500 -23.20 8.62 7.88
N LEU A 501 -23.50 7.42 7.38
CA LEU A 501 -22.81 6.80 6.26
C LEU A 501 -23.83 6.10 5.35
N TYR A 502 -23.45 5.88 4.11
CA TYR A 502 -24.24 5.16 3.14
C TYR A 502 -23.65 3.77 2.89
N LEU A 503 -24.42 2.73 3.12
CA LEU A 503 -24.03 1.35 2.90
C LEU A 503 -24.75 0.80 1.67
N PRO A 504 -24.02 0.53 0.57
CA PRO A 504 -24.56 -0.19 -0.56
C PRO A 504 -24.77 -1.66 -0.16
N VAL A 505 -25.91 -2.23 -0.57
CA VAL A 505 -26.25 -3.63 -0.38
C VAL A 505 -26.60 -4.21 -1.74
N ASP A 506 -25.86 -5.22 -2.17
CA ASP A 506 -26.17 -5.94 -3.39
C ASP A 506 -27.26 -6.97 -3.11
N THR A 507 -28.36 -6.88 -3.83
CA THR A 507 -29.42 -7.90 -3.80
C THR A 507 -29.11 -8.94 -4.86
N GLN A 508 -28.80 -10.16 -4.44
CA GLN A 508 -28.74 -11.31 -5.32
C GLN A 508 -30.09 -11.64 -5.95
#